data_4480920d4dee471e598e0e76f85f5017
#
_entry.id   4480920d4dee471e598e0e76f85f5017
#
_cell.length_a   1.000
_cell.length_b   1.000
_cell.length_c   1.000
_cell.angle_alpha   90.00
_cell.angle_beta   90.00
_cell.angle_gamma   90.00
#
_symmetry.space_group_name_H-M   'P 1'
#
loop_
_entity.id
_entity.type
_entity.pdbx_description
1 polymer ?
#
loop_
_entity_poly.entity_id
_entity_poly.type
_entity_poly.pdbx_seq_one_letter_code
_entity_poly.pdbx_strand_id
1 'polypeptide(L)'
;MSSIAEIAAAYEKATNEFLTIATNVPESKLDLCVGEDWSSRQVIHHCADSEAQSFARLKRLVAEPGSAIQGYDEGAWGKNPTLGYTVLPVQTSIEVFK
;
A
#
# COMPACT_ATOMS: atom_id res chain seq x y z
N MET A 1 -5.31 -26.00 -6.70
CA MET A 1 -4.72 -25.18 -5.63
C MET A 1 -3.38 -24.62 -6.10
N SER A 2 -3.19 -23.33 -5.96
CA SER A 2 -1.94 -22.68 -6.37
C SER A 2 -0.81 -23.04 -5.42
N SER A 3 0.38 -23.26 -5.95
CA SER A 3 1.59 -23.45 -5.14
C SER A 3 2.05 -22.11 -4.54
N ILE A 4 2.91 -22.18 -3.54
CA ILE A 4 3.51 -20.98 -2.94
C ILE A 4 4.29 -20.19 -4.01
N ALA A 5 5.00 -20.88 -4.90
CA ALA A 5 5.74 -20.23 -5.99
C ALA A 5 4.80 -19.49 -6.94
N GLU A 6 3.65 -20.06 -7.28
CA GLU A 6 2.65 -19.42 -8.13
C GLU A 6 2.04 -18.19 -7.45
N ILE A 7 1.74 -18.28 -6.15
CA ILE A 7 1.21 -17.17 -5.36
C ILE A 7 2.23 -16.03 -5.29
N ALA A 8 3.50 -16.35 -5.04
CA ALA A 8 4.57 -15.36 -4.98
C ALA A 8 4.76 -14.66 -6.33
N ALA A 9 4.70 -15.41 -7.43
CA ALA A 9 4.81 -14.85 -8.77
C ALA A 9 3.63 -13.91 -9.10
N ALA A 10 2.42 -14.28 -8.70
CA ALA A 10 1.24 -13.45 -8.89
C ALA A 10 1.33 -12.15 -8.09
N TYR A 11 1.82 -12.22 -6.86
CA TYR A 11 2.03 -11.06 -6.01
C TYR A 11 3.07 -10.12 -6.62
N GLU A 12 4.20 -10.65 -7.08
CA GLU A 12 5.25 -9.87 -7.72
C GLU A 12 4.73 -9.17 -8.97
N LYS A 13 3.97 -9.87 -9.79
CA LYS A 13 3.36 -9.30 -10.99
C LYS A 13 2.42 -8.15 -10.65
N ALA A 14 1.54 -8.34 -9.67
CA ALA A 14 0.59 -7.32 -9.23
C ALA A 14 1.33 -6.09 -8.66
N THR A 15 2.37 -6.28 -7.88
CA THR A 15 3.19 -5.21 -7.33
C THR A 15 3.88 -4.42 -8.43
N ASN A 16 4.44 -5.09 -9.43
CA ASN A 16 5.10 -4.44 -10.57
C ASN A 16 4.10 -3.64 -11.42
N GLU A 17 2.90 -4.17 -11.63
CA GLU A 17 1.84 -3.45 -12.33
C GLU A 17 1.42 -2.19 -11.55
N PHE A 18 1.26 -2.31 -10.24
CA PHE A 18 0.97 -1.17 -9.37
C PHE A 18 2.06 -0.10 -9.46
N LEU A 19 3.33 -0.50 -9.37
CA LEU A 19 4.47 0.42 -9.49
C LEU A 19 4.46 1.17 -10.82
N THR A 20 4.20 0.46 -11.92
CA THR A 20 4.13 1.07 -13.25
C THR A 20 3.04 2.12 -13.31
N ILE A 21 1.85 1.79 -12.82
CA ILE A 21 0.71 2.71 -12.82
C ILE A 21 0.99 3.91 -11.90
N ALA A 22 1.44 3.66 -10.67
CA ALA A 22 1.68 4.71 -9.69
C ALA A 22 2.76 5.70 -10.15
N THR A 23 3.83 5.18 -10.75
CA THR A 23 4.93 6.01 -11.25
C THR A 23 4.51 6.89 -12.42
N ASN A 24 3.52 6.48 -13.19
CA ASN A 24 3.07 7.17 -14.39
C ASN A 24 1.86 8.08 -14.17
N VAL A 25 1.34 8.23 -12.96
CA VAL A 25 0.26 9.18 -12.69
C VAL A 25 0.82 10.60 -12.82
N PRO A 26 0.25 11.43 -13.71
CA PRO A 26 0.69 12.82 -13.82
C PRO A 26 0.49 13.58 -12.52
N GLU A 27 1.45 14.41 -12.15
CA GLU A 27 1.39 15.22 -10.92
C GLU A 27 0.09 16.01 -10.83
N SER A 28 -0.37 16.56 -11.95
CA SER A 28 -1.61 17.33 -12.02
C SER A 28 -2.88 16.50 -11.74
N LYS A 29 -2.79 15.18 -11.77
CA LYS A 29 -3.93 14.28 -11.57
C LYS A 29 -3.89 13.52 -10.25
N LEU A 30 -2.83 13.66 -9.46
CA LEU A 30 -2.67 12.92 -8.21
C LEU A 30 -3.77 13.21 -7.19
N ASP A 31 -4.30 14.43 -7.18
CA ASP A 31 -5.28 14.86 -6.19
C ASP A 31 -6.72 14.92 -6.69
N LEU A 32 -6.97 14.41 -7.91
CA LEU A 32 -8.32 14.32 -8.42
C LEU A 32 -9.13 13.26 -7.68
N CYS A 33 -10.34 13.61 -7.27
CA CYS A 33 -11.26 12.72 -6.58
C CYS A 33 -12.57 12.64 -7.33
N VAL A 34 -13.25 11.47 -7.20
CA VAL A 34 -14.61 11.29 -7.69
C VAL A 34 -15.51 11.20 -6.45
N GLY A 35 -16.28 12.26 -6.18
CA GLY A 35 -17.11 12.32 -4.98
C GLY A 35 -16.26 12.29 -3.72
N GLU A 36 -16.56 11.30 -2.83
CA GLU A 36 -15.83 11.09 -1.58
C GLU A 36 -14.72 10.04 -1.70
N ASP A 37 -14.47 9.54 -2.89
CA ASP A 37 -13.42 8.55 -3.11
C ASP A 37 -12.03 9.14 -2.89
N TRP A 38 -11.10 8.28 -2.51
CA TRP A 38 -9.72 8.70 -2.34
C TRP A 38 -9.08 9.07 -3.68
N SER A 39 -8.19 10.06 -3.65
CA SER A 39 -7.35 10.43 -4.79
C SER A 39 -6.25 9.38 -5.02
N SER A 40 -5.61 9.44 -6.20
CA SER A 40 -4.46 8.58 -6.49
C SER A 40 -3.33 8.75 -5.46
N ARG A 41 -3.08 9.98 -5.02
CA ARG A 41 -2.08 10.26 -3.97
C ARG A 41 -2.41 9.50 -2.70
N GLN A 42 -3.65 9.57 -2.23
CA GLN A 42 -4.08 8.88 -1.02
C GLN A 42 -3.98 7.36 -1.16
N VAL A 43 -4.37 6.82 -2.30
CA VAL A 43 -4.28 5.37 -2.58
C VAL A 43 -2.82 4.90 -2.56
N ILE A 44 -1.90 5.65 -3.16
CA ILE A 44 -0.48 5.28 -3.17
C ILE A 44 0.07 5.22 -1.75
N HIS A 45 -0.21 6.23 -0.91
CA HIS A 45 0.24 6.22 0.49
C HIS A 45 -0.41 5.10 1.30
N HIS A 46 -1.71 4.86 1.08
CA HIS A 46 -2.42 3.75 1.72
C HIS A 46 -1.81 2.39 1.37
N CYS A 47 -1.52 2.16 0.10
CA CYS A 47 -0.94 0.89 -0.35
C CYS A 47 0.45 0.67 0.25
N ALA A 48 1.26 1.71 0.38
CA ALA A 48 2.56 1.61 1.03
C ALA A 48 2.43 1.24 2.51
N ASP A 49 1.50 1.87 3.22
CA ASP A 49 1.24 1.55 4.62
C ASP A 49 0.72 0.12 4.78
N SER A 50 -0.15 -0.33 3.89
CA SER A 50 -0.65 -1.71 3.88
C SER A 50 0.48 -2.72 3.63
N GLU A 51 1.42 -2.40 2.73
CA GLU A 51 2.57 -3.25 2.46
C GLU A 51 3.47 -3.37 3.69
N ALA A 52 3.73 -2.26 4.38
CA ALA A 52 4.51 -2.26 5.61
C ALA A 52 3.84 -3.09 6.71
N GLN A 53 2.52 -2.99 6.87
CA GLN A 53 1.75 -3.79 7.82
C GLN A 53 1.81 -5.27 7.47
N SER A 54 1.65 -5.63 6.19
CA SER A 54 1.69 -7.01 5.73
C SER A 54 3.06 -7.64 5.96
N PHE A 55 4.13 -6.90 5.70
CA PHE A 55 5.51 -7.35 5.94
C PHE A 55 5.72 -7.71 7.41
N ALA A 56 5.30 -6.83 8.32
CA ALA A 56 5.43 -7.06 9.76
C ALA A 56 4.60 -8.25 10.22
N ARG A 57 3.37 -8.38 9.71
CA ARG A 57 2.48 -9.50 10.05
C ARG A 57 3.04 -10.84 9.62
N LEU A 58 3.55 -10.92 8.40
CA LEU A 58 4.12 -12.17 7.87
C LEU A 58 5.35 -12.60 8.67
N LYS A 59 6.23 -11.67 9.00
CA LYS A 59 7.39 -11.95 9.83
C LYS A 59 6.99 -12.47 11.20
N ARG A 60 5.98 -11.86 11.80
CA ARG A 60 5.48 -12.28 13.12
C ARG A 60 4.90 -13.69 13.07
N LEU A 61 4.10 -14.00 12.05
CA LEU A 61 3.50 -15.32 11.90
C LEU A 61 4.56 -16.42 11.74
N VAL A 62 5.66 -16.11 11.06
CA VAL A 62 6.77 -17.05 10.90
C VAL A 62 7.55 -17.23 12.21
N ALA A 63 7.86 -16.13 12.88
CA ALA A 63 8.67 -16.14 14.10
C ALA A 63 7.88 -16.57 15.34
N GLU A 64 6.59 -16.27 15.39
CA GLU A 64 5.70 -16.52 16.51
C GLU A 64 4.43 -17.23 16.03
N PRO A 65 4.50 -18.54 15.67
CA PRO A 65 3.34 -19.26 15.17
C PRO A 65 2.16 -19.22 16.15
N GLY A 66 0.97 -19.00 15.64
CA GLY A 66 -0.23 -18.85 16.46
C GLY A 66 -0.51 -17.44 16.94
N SER A 67 0.32 -16.47 16.58
CA SER A 67 0.08 -15.07 16.92
C SER A 67 -1.17 -14.54 16.22
N ALA A 68 -1.90 -13.66 16.90
CA ALA A 68 -3.05 -12.97 16.28
C ALA A 68 -2.57 -11.94 15.28
N ILE A 69 -3.31 -11.80 14.16
CA ILE A 69 -3.08 -10.75 13.19
C ILE A 69 -3.75 -9.49 13.70
N GLN A 70 -2.97 -8.42 13.84
CA GLN A 70 -3.49 -7.12 14.25
C GLN A 70 -3.93 -6.32 13.03
N GLY A 71 -5.18 -5.88 13.03
CA GLY A 71 -5.68 -4.94 12.04
C GLY A 71 -5.31 -3.50 12.38
N TYR A 72 -5.59 -2.60 11.45
CA TYR A 72 -5.45 -1.17 11.70
C TYR A 72 -6.60 -0.42 11.02
N ASP A 73 -6.90 0.77 11.52
CA ASP A 73 -7.97 1.61 10.98
C ASP A 73 -7.45 2.44 9.80
N GLU A 74 -7.65 1.93 8.59
CA GLU A 74 -7.20 2.56 7.36
C GLU A 74 -7.79 3.98 7.18
N GLY A 75 -9.06 4.15 7.55
CA GLY A 75 -9.71 5.45 7.46
C GLY A 75 -9.08 6.48 8.39
N ALA A 76 -8.76 6.08 9.62
CA ALA A 76 -8.09 6.96 10.58
C ALA A 76 -6.71 7.36 10.10
N TRP A 77 -5.96 6.42 9.52
CA TRP A 77 -4.64 6.70 8.95
C TRP A 77 -4.74 7.69 7.79
N GLY A 78 -5.71 7.47 6.90
CA GLY A 78 -5.91 8.35 5.75
C GLY A 78 -6.31 9.77 6.12
N LYS A 79 -6.98 9.95 7.25
CA LYS A 79 -7.43 11.26 7.73
C LYS A 79 -6.42 11.96 8.64
N ASN A 80 -5.40 11.25 9.13
CA ASN A 80 -4.43 11.82 10.06
C ASN A 80 -3.54 12.84 9.34
N PRO A 81 -3.56 14.13 9.75
CA PRO A 81 -2.78 15.14 9.05
C PRO A 81 -1.27 14.95 9.17
N THR A 82 -0.80 14.31 10.23
CA THR A 82 0.63 14.03 10.40
C THR A 82 1.12 12.99 9.40
N LEU A 83 0.28 12.00 9.05
CA LEU A 83 0.62 11.00 8.03
C LEU A 83 0.56 11.57 6.61
N GLY A 84 -0.18 12.66 6.40
CA GLY A 84 -0.07 13.49 5.22
C GLY A 84 -0.48 12.86 3.89
N TYR A 85 -1.50 11.99 3.86
CA TYR A 85 -1.94 11.32 2.63
C TYR A 85 -2.31 12.28 1.51
N THR A 86 -2.76 13.48 1.83
CA THR A 86 -3.20 14.46 0.84
C THR A 86 -2.10 15.44 0.40
N VAL A 87 -0.98 15.48 1.10
CA VAL A 87 0.05 16.52 0.88
C VAL A 87 1.46 15.97 0.64
N LEU A 88 1.80 14.78 1.16
CA LEU A 88 3.15 14.25 1.04
C LEU A 88 3.46 13.82 -0.40
N PRO A 89 4.72 13.98 -0.85
CA PRO A 89 5.13 13.46 -2.14
C PRO A 89 4.95 11.95 -2.19
N VAL A 90 4.43 11.43 -3.32
CA VAL A 90 4.20 9.98 -3.48
C VAL A 90 5.49 9.20 -3.63
N GLN A 91 6.60 9.85 -3.95
CA GLN A 91 7.88 9.18 -4.20
C GLN A 91 8.32 8.31 -3.04
N THR A 92 8.17 8.78 -1.79
CA THR A 92 8.54 8.00 -0.61
C THR A 92 7.73 6.71 -0.50
N SER A 93 6.44 6.76 -0.81
CA SER A 93 5.58 5.58 -0.79
C SER A 93 5.87 4.64 -1.95
N ILE A 94 6.16 5.17 -3.14
CA ILE A 94 6.56 4.37 -4.29
C ILE A 94 7.83 3.57 -3.97
N GLU A 95 8.79 4.16 -3.27
CA GLU A 95 10.04 3.50 -2.88
C GLU A 95 9.82 2.26 -2.00
N VAL A 96 8.73 2.21 -1.25
CA VAL A 96 8.40 1.03 -0.41
C VAL A 96 8.26 -0.24 -1.27
N PHE A 97 7.83 -0.10 -2.53
CA PHE A 97 7.58 -1.23 -3.43
C PHE A 97 8.80 -1.63 -4.27
N LYS A 98 9.90 -0.93 -4.18
CA LYS A 98 11.10 -1.22 -4.97
C LYS A 98 12.05 -2.20 -4.31
#